data_78bded466b8021ee85161b0cf2c3efc1
#
_entry.id   78bded466b8021ee85161b0cf2c3efc1
#
_cell.length_a   1.000
_cell.length_b   1.000
_cell.length_c   1.000
_cell.angle_alpha   90.00
_cell.angle_beta   90.00
_cell.angle_gamma   90.00
#
_symmetry.space_group_name_H-M   'P 1'
#
loop_
_entity.id
_entity.type
_entity.pdbx_description
1 polymer ?
#
loop_
_entity_poly.entity_id
_entity_poly.type
_entity_poly.pdbx_seq_one_letter_code
_entity_poly.pdbx_strand_id
1 'polypeptide(L)'
;MEEYTKEYMHFLNHSKTERECADTVVNLVEKEGFKDLAALVRDKKKLKAGDKVYATWMNKAVILCRIGEKPMEEGMNIVASHIDSPRLDIKPNPLYENTGVAYLDTHYYGGIKKYQWVTLPLAIHGVVVKKDGITEEICIGEDKDDPVVFISDLLPHLSQEQQEKKASELFGGEALDIVFGNRPMVKKGDEKEEKEAVKAQILRLLEEMYDMKEEDFLSAELEVVPAGKALSLIHI
;
A
#
# COMPACT_ATOMS: atom_id res chain seq x y z
N MET A 1 23.22 7.46 -17.15
CA MET A 1 22.74 8.03 -15.87
C MET A 1 21.27 8.45 -15.94
N GLU A 2 20.85 9.15 -16.99
CA GLU A 2 19.43 9.57 -17.15
C GLU A 2 18.46 8.39 -17.31
N GLU A 3 18.82 7.37 -18.06
CA GLU A 3 18.02 6.16 -18.25
C GLU A 3 17.84 5.38 -16.94
N TYR A 4 18.93 5.13 -16.21
CA TYR A 4 18.88 4.49 -14.89
C TYR A 4 17.99 5.25 -13.90
N THR A 5 18.05 6.59 -13.91
CA THR A 5 17.19 7.41 -13.03
C THR A 5 15.71 7.25 -13.38
N LYS A 6 15.38 7.19 -14.68
CA LYS A 6 14.00 6.96 -15.14
C LYS A 6 13.49 5.58 -14.74
N GLU A 7 14.31 4.55 -14.91
CA GLU A 7 13.99 3.19 -14.50
C GLU A 7 13.79 3.08 -12.99
N TYR A 8 14.65 3.74 -12.21
CA TYR A 8 14.52 3.78 -10.75
C TYR A 8 13.25 4.52 -10.29
N MET A 9 12.93 5.66 -10.91
CA MET A 9 11.67 6.37 -10.64
C MET A 9 10.47 5.51 -11.02
N HIS A 10 10.54 4.78 -12.13
CA HIS A 10 9.50 3.83 -12.51
C HIS A 10 9.33 2.75 -11.47
N PHE A 11 10.43 2.14 -11.00
CA PHE A 11 10.42 1.16 -9.92
C PHE A 11 9.75 1.72 -8.66
N LEU A 12 10.14 2.91 -8.18
CA LEU A 12 9.55 3.54 -7.00
C LEU A 12 8.04 3.80 -7.14
N ASN A 13 7.58 4.17 -8.34
CA ASN A 13 6.18 4.44 -8.60
C ASN A 13 5.30 3.18 -8.59
N HIS A 14 5.90 2.00 -8.81
CA HIS A 14 5.19 0.72 -8.92
C HIS A 14 5.56 -0.25 -7.79
N SER A 15 6.17 0.25 -6.72
CA SER A 15 6.68 -0.56 -5.60
C SER A 15 6.46 0.16 -4.27
N LYS A 16 5.24 0.66 -4.04
CA LYS A 16 4.90 1.41 -2.84
C LYS A 16 4.62 0.51 -1.64
N THR A 17 4.26 -0.74 -1.91
CA THR A 17 4.02 -1.79 -0.92
C THR A 17 4.96 -2.98 -1.16
N GLU A 18 5.09 -3.90 -0.20
CA GLU A 18 5.90 -5.11 -0.37
C GLU A 18 5.39 -5.98 -1.51
N ARG A 19 4.06 -6.07 -1.68
CA ARG A 19 3.43 -6.85 -2.75
C ARG A 19 3.78 -6.28 -4.11
N GLU A 20 3.57 -5.00 -4.30
CA GLU A 20 3.92 -4.31 -5.53
C GLU A 20 5.42 -4.39 -5.84
N CYS A 21 6.26 -4.29 -4.80
CA CYS A 21 7.70 -4.44 -4.94
C CYS A 21 8.06 -5.86 -5.42
N ALA A 22 7.44 -6.90 -4.82
CA ALA A 22 7.67 -8.27 -5.23
C ALA A 22 7.25 -8.51 -6.69
N ASP A 23 6.08 -8.01 -7.10
CA ASP A 23 5.56 -8.12 -8.46
C ASP A 23 6.44 -7.37 -9.45
N THR A 24 6.86 -6.14 -9.11
CA THR A 24 7.76 -5.34 -9.95
C THR A 24 9.10 -6.04 -10.13
N VAL A 25 9.67 -6.60 -9.07
CA VAL A 25 10.92 -7.36 -9.16
C VAL A 25 10.76 -8.59 -10.04
N VAL A 26 9.69 -9.37 -9.88
CA VAL A 26 9.40 -10.54 -10.73
C VAL A 26 9.32 -10.13 -12.20
N ASN A 27 8.55 -9.09 -12.51
CA ASN A 27 8.40 -8.57 -13.87
C ASN A 27 9.73 -8.12 -14.50
N LEU A 28 10.63 -7.54 -13.70
CA LEU A 28 11.96 -7.13 -14.15
C LEU A 28 12.86 -8.34 -14.42
N VAL A 29 12.91 -9.31 -13.50
CA VAL A 29 13.84 -10.43 -13.62
C VAL A 29 13.41 -11.46 -14.66
N GLU A 30 12.10 -11.60 -14.93
CA GLU A 30 11.62 -12.44 -16.03
C GLU A 30 12.12 -11.93 -17.39
N LYS A 31 12.17 -10.62 -17.60
CA LYS A 31 12.77 -10.00 -18.80
C LYS A 31 14.26 -10.30 -18.91
N GLU A 32 14.94 -10.49 -17.78
CA GLU A 32 16.35 -10.88 -17.68
C GLU A 32 16.56 -12.40 -17.78
N GLY A 33 15.50 -13.17 -18.02
CA GLY A 33 15.57 -14.62 -18.24
C GLY A 33 15.55 -15.47 -16.97
N PHE A 34 15.16 -14.90 -15.83
CA PHE A 34 14.86 -15.70 -14.64
C PHE A 34 13.57 -16.48 -14.84
N LYS A 35 13.48 -17.65 -14.23
CA LYS A 35 12.33 -18.56 -14.32
C LYS A 35 11.79 -18.88 -12.94
N ASP A 36 10.48 -19.01 -12.84
CA ASP A 36 9.81 -19.43 -11.60
C ASP A 36 10.31 -20.83 -11.19
N LEU A 37 10.93 -20.90 -10.02
CA LEU A 37 11.44 -22.14 -9.45
C LEU A 37 10.31 -23.14 -9.17
N ALA A 38 9.13 -22.69 -8.74
CA ALA A 38 7.99 -23.56 -8.47
C ALA A 38 7.49 -24.24 -9.75
N ALA A 39 7.46 -23.52 -10.88
CA ALA A 39 7.12 -24.09 -12.18
C ALA A 39 8.16 -25.13 -12.61
N LEU A 40 9.45 -24.84 -12.45
CA LEU A 40 10.50 -25.80 -12.79
C LEU A 40 10.44 -27.09 -11.93
N VAL A 41 10.11 -26.97 -10.65
CA VAL A 41 9.91 -28.10 -9.75
C VAL A 41 8.72 -28.96 -10.19
N ARG A 42 7.59 -28.35 -10.52
CA ARG A 42 6.42 -29.07 -11.06
C ARG A 42 6.76 -29.84 -12.32
N ASP A 43 7.52 -29.22 -13.22
CA ASP A 43 7.96 -29.81 -14.48
C ASP A 43 9.12 -30.82 -14.32
N LYS A 44 9.60 -31.05 -13.10
CA LYS A 44 10.74 -31.91 -12.77
C LYS A 44 12.01 -31.57 -13.55
N LYS A 45 12.20 -30.29 -13.86
CA LYS A 45 13.38 -29.79 -14.56
C LYS A 45 14.56 -29.70 -13.60
N LYS A 46 15.75 -30.19 -14.04
CA LYS A 46 16.99 -30.03 -13.29
C LYS A 46 17.66 -28.71 -13.65
N LEU A 47 18.14 -28.03 -12.63
CA LEU A 47 18.94 -26.83 -12.79
C LEU A 47 20.39 -27.19 -13.14
N LYS A 48 21.03 -26.31 -13.89
CA LYS A 48 22.45 -26.40 -14.28
C LYS A 48 23.15 -25.08 -14.04
N ALA A 49 24.45 -25.08 -14.03
CA ALA A 49 25.26 -23.86 -13.93
C ALA A 49 24.84 -22.81 -14.96
N GLY A 50 24.70 -21.58 -14.51
CA GLY A 50 24.23 -20.43 -15.29
C GLY A 50 22.70 -20.20 -15.31
N ASP A 51 21.89 -21.18 -14.88
CA ASP A 51 20.46 -21.00 -14.79
C ASP A 51 20.11 -19.90 -13.78
N LYS A 52 19.10 -19.11 -14.13
CA LYS A 52 18.55 -18.03 -13.32
C LYS A 52 17.14 -18.42 -12.88
N VAL A 53 16.89 -18.41 -11.59
CA VAL A 53 15.59 -18.76 -11.02
C VAL A 53 15.16 -17.75 -9.96
N TYR A 54 13.85 -17.60 -9.80
CA TYR A 54 13.27 -16.84 -8.70
C TYR A 54 12.24 -17.67 -7.95
N ALA A 55 12.01 -17.30 -6.70
CA ALA A 55 10.91 -17.80 -5.89
C ALA A 55 10.31 -16.63 -5.11
N THR A 56 8.97 -16.62 -5.01
CA THR A 56 8.24 -15.67 -4.17
C THR A 56 7.66 -16.37 -2.96
N TRP A 57 7.49 -15.63 -1.87
CA TRP A 57 6.83 -16.10 -0.67
C TRP A 57 5.73 -15.15 -0.27
N MET A 58 4.48 -15.63 -0.25
CA MET A 58 3.26 -14.88 0.10
C MET A 58 3.09 -13.56 -0.69
N ASN A 59 3.73 -13.46 -1.83
CA ASN A 59 3.85 -12.25 -2.65
C ASN A 59 4.43 -11.02 -1.89
N LYS A 60 5.26 -11.25 -0.87
CA LYS A 60 5.88 -10.22 -0.02
C LYS A 60 7.38 -10.37 0.14
N ALA A 61 7.95 -11.42 -0.43
CA ALA A 61 9.38 -11.65 -0.46
C ALA A 61 9.76 -12.31 -1.77
N VAL A 62 10.94 -11.98 -2.28
CA VAL A 62 11.49 -12.55 -3.51
C VAL A 62 12.90 -13.00 -3.25
N ILE A 63 13.23 -14.20 -3.72
CA ILE A 63 14.59 -14.74 -3.75
C ILE A 63 14.97 -14.93 -5.21
N LEU A 64 16.10 -14.37 -5.61
CA LEU A 64 16.69 -14.54 -6.93
C LEU A 64 17.96 -15.36 -6.78
N CYS A 65 18.13 -16.35 -7.63
CA CYS A 65 19.32 -17.18 -7.60
C CYS A 65 19.87 -17.40 -9.03
N ARG A 66 21.17 -17.21 -9.18
CA ARG A 66 21.92 -17.65 -10.34
C ARG A 66 22.78 -18.84 -9.92
N ILE A 67 22.55 -19.99 -10.56
CA ILE A 67 23.28 -21.23 -10.24
C ILE A 67 24.75 -21.08 -10.65
N GLY A 68 25.64 -21.27 -9.68
CA GLY A 68 27.07 -21.21 -9.89
C GLY A 68 27.61 -22.45 -10.62
N GLU A 69 28.90 -22.40 -11.00
CA GLU A 69 29.62 -23.54 -11.57
C GLU A 69 30.15 -24.48 -10.50
N LYS A 70 30.38 -23.97 -9.30
CA LYS A 70 30.88 -24.70 -8.16
C LYS A 70 29.78 -25.29 -7.30
N PRO A 71 30.02 -26.40 -6.58
CA PRO A 71 29.06 -26.91 -5.59
C PRO A 71 28.71 -25.88 -4.53
N MET A 72 27.46 -25.92 -4.02
CA MET A 72 27.00 -24.97 -3.01
C MET A 72 27.77 -25.07 -1.69
N GLU A 73 28.36 -26.22 -1.41
CA GLU A 73 29.22 -26.49 -0.24
C GLU A 73 30.47 -25.62 -0.22
N GLU A 74 30.91 -25.12 -1.38
CA GLU A 74 32.04 -24.18 -1.49
C GLU A 74 31.64 -22.74 -1.15
N GLY A 75 30.34 -22.51 -0.88
CA GLY A 75 29.80 -21.22 -0.49
C GLY A 75 29.03 -20.54 -1.60
N MET A 76 28.39 -19.41 -1.22
CA MET A 76 27.60 -18.57 -2.11
C MET A 76 27.76 -17.10 -1.76
N ASN A 77 27.55 -16.22 -2.73
CA ASN A 77 27.46 -14.79 -2.49
C ASN A 77 25.99 -14.42 -2.28
N ILE A 78 25.68 -13.78 -1.17
CA ILE A 78 24.32 -13.36 -0.81
C ILE A 78 24.29 -11.84 -0.71
N VAL A 79 23.32 -11.23 -1.40
CA VAL A 79 22.95 -9.82 -1.23
C VAL A 79 21.50 -9.79 -0.76
N ALA A 80 21.24 -9.10 0.33
CA ALA A 80 19.89 -9.00 0.90
C ALA A 80 19.53 -7.55 1.21
N SER A 81 18.26 -7.21 1.01
CA SER A 81 17.67 -5.95 1.42
C SER A 81 16.23 -6.18 1.85
N HIS A 82 15.67 -5.28 2.67
CA HIS A 82 14.23 -5.26 2.91
C HIS A 82 13.51 -4.56 1.77
N ILE A 83 12.23 -4.90 1.55
CA ILE A 83 11.36 -4.31 0.54
C ILE A 83 10.13 -3.62 1.14
N ASP A 84 9.93 -3.76 2.45
CA ASP A 84 8.92 -3.01 3.19
C ASP A 84 9.34 -1.56 3.41
N SER A 85 8.34 -0.68 3.50
CA SER A 85 8.52 0.75 3.79
C SER A 85 7.60 1.19 4.91
N PRO A 86 7.94 2.25 5.67
CA PRO A 86 7.03 2.82 6.65
C PRO A 86 5.72 3.28 6.00
N ARG A 87 4.60 2.97 6.63
CA ARG A 87 3.25 3.21 6.14
C ARG A 87 2.24 3.27 7.27
N LEU A 88 0.96 3.42 6.95
CA LEU A 88 -0.14 3.14 7.86
C LEU A 88 -0.88 1.91 7.36
N ASP A 89 -1.16 0.97 8.24
CA ASP A 89 -1.99 -0.20 7.96
C ASP A 89 -3.44 0.11 8.35
N ILE A 90 -4.39 -0.20 7.49
CA ILE A 90 -5.83 -0.08 7.80
C ILE A 90 -6.23 -1.25 8.70
N LYS A 91 -6.92 -0.96 9.82
CA LYS A 91 -7.34 -1.97 10.78
C LYS A 91 -8.47 -2.87 10.24
N PRO A 92 -8.72 -4.06 10.83
CA PRO A 92 -9.72 -5.00 10.32
C PRO A 92 -11.18 -4.51 10.34
N ASN A 93 -11.55 -3.56 11.21
CA ASN A 93 -12.87 -2.93 11.25
C ASN A 93 -12.70 -1.41 11.24
N PRO A 94 -12.24 -0.83 10.12
CA PRO A 94 -11.68 0.50 10.16
C PRO A 94 -12.72 1.61 9.99
N LEU A 95 -13.83 1.32 9.30
CA LEU A 95 -14.74 2.36 8.80
C LEU A 95 -15.73 2.80 9.87
N TYR A 96 -15.65 4.05 10.28
CA TYR A 96 -16.59 4.69 11.17
C TYR A 96 -16.94 6.10 10.71
N GLU A 97 -18.05 6.61 11.19
CA GLU A 97 -18.49 8.00 10.94
C GLU A 97 -18.54 8.79 12.25
N ASN A 98 -17.99 9.97 12.23
CA ASN A 98 -18.11 10.93 13.32
C ASN A 98 -18.39 12.34 12.77
N THR A 99 -19.41 12.99 13.30
CA THR A 99 -19.81 14.37 12.91
C THR A 99 -19.99 14.58 11.41
N GLY A 100 -20.53 13.57 10.70
CA GLY A 100 -20.75 13.63 9.24
C GLY A 100 -19.49 13.47 8.39
N VAL A 101 -18.43 12.92 8.95
CA VAL A 101 -17.20 12.58 8.25
C VAL A 101 -16.91 11.11 8.47
N ALA A 102 -16.63 10.38 7.39
CA ALA A 102 -16.19 9.00 7.45
C ALA A 102 -14.67 8.92 7.55
N TYR A 103 -14.21 8.06 8.44
CA TYR A 103 -12.81 7.80 8.73
C TYR A 103 -12.49 6.33 8.56
N LEU A 104 -11.23 6.05 8.26
CA LEU A 104 -10.63 4.72 8.40
C LEU A 104 -9.61 4.74 9.55
N ASP A 105 -9.85 3.88 10.54
CA ASP A 105 -8.94 3.65 11.67
C ASP A 105 -7.68 2.96 11.18
N THR A 106 -6.51 3.49 11.57
CA THR A 106 -5.22 3.02 11.10
C THR A 106 -4.27 2.69 12.24
N HIS A 107 -3.21 1.96 11.91
CA HIS A 107 -2.06 1.76 12.76
C HIS A 107 -0.79 1.99 11.97
N TYR A 108 0.18 2.72 12.53
CA TYR A 108 1.44 2.96 11.82
C TYR A 108 2.37 1.74 11.86
N TYR A 109 3.03 1.50 10.75
CA TYR A 109 4.05 0.47 10.60
C TYR A 109 5.43 1.10 10.40
N GLY A 110 6.42 0.59 11.14
CA GLY A 110 7.79 1.06 11.09
C GLY A 110 8.03 2.38 11.81
N GLY A 111 9.18 2.97 11.60
CA GLY A 111 9.59 4.22 12.24
C GLY A 111 9.15 5.45 11.46
N ILE A 112 7.99 6.03 11.78
CA ILE A 112 7.49 7.25 11.15
C ILE A 112 7.63 8.47 12.06
N LYS A 113 7.87 9.62 11.46
CA LYS A 113 7.68 10.92 12.11
C LYS A 113 6.22 11.34 11.88
N LYS A 114 5.33 10.99 12.82
CA LYS A 114 3.88 11.13 12.68
C LYS A 114 3.42 12.52 12.20
N TYR A 115 4.08 13.57 12.68
CA TYR A 115 3.79 14.94 12.26
C TYR A 115 4.05 15.25 10.79
N GLN A 116 4.80 14.41 10.08
CA GLN A 116 5.03 14.56 8.62
C GLN A 116 3.93 13.92 7.78
N TRP A 117 3.06 13.11 8.38
CA TRP A 117 2.00 12.39 7.68
C TRP A 117 0.68 13.15 7.62
N VAL A 118 0.50 14.11 8.51
CA VAL A 118 -0.72 14.95 8.53
C VAL A 118 -0.73 15.92 7.36
N THR A 119 -1.91 16.15 6.80
CA THR A 119 -2.16 17.03 5.65
C THR A 119 -1.49 16.62 4.33
N LEU A 120 -0.78 15.50 4.29
CA LEU A 120 -0.28 14.95 3.03
C LEU A 120 -1.41 14.30 2.24
N PRO A 121 -1.41 14.42 0.90
CA PRO A 121 -2.19 13.54 0.05
C PRO A 121 -1.68 12.12 0.21
N LEU A 122 -2.58 11.19 0.55
CA LEU A 122 -2.29 9.79 0.74
C LEU A 122 -3.10 8.95 -0.25
N ALA A 123 -2.58 7.78 -0.58
CA ALA A 123 -3.21 6.77 -1.40
C ALA A 123 -3.37 5.46 -0.61
N ILE A 124 -4.33 4.65 -0.99
CA ILE A 124 -4.59 3.33 -0.40
C ILE A 124 -4.22 2.28 -1.42
N HIS A 125 -3.32 1.37 -1.04
CA HIS A 125 -2.90 0.24 -1.85
C HIS A 125 -3.11 -1.07 -1.08
N GLY A 126 -3.27 -2.16 -1.78
CA GLY A 126 -3.28 -3.48 -1.18
C GLY A 126 -4.21 -4.45 -1.84
N VAL A 127 -4.63 -5.45 -1.08
CA VAL A 127 -5.48 -6.52 -1.58
C VAL A 127 -6.60 -6.85 -0.60
N VAL A 128 -7.71 -7.30 -1.16
CA VAL A 128 -8.85 -7.84 -0.41
C VAL A 128 -9.09 -9.26 -0.89
N VAL A 129 -9.10 -10.22 0.03
CA VAL A 129 -9.44 -11.61 -0.30
C VAL A 129 -10.90 -11.84 0.08
N LYS A 130 -11.75 -12.00 -0.94
CA LYS A 130 -13.19 -12.20 -0.75
C LYS A 130 -13.50 -13.61 -0.26
N LYS A 131 -14.74 -13.84 0.23
CA LYS A 131 -15.20 -15.14 0.73
C LYS A 131 -15.13 -16.29 -0.28
N ASP A 132 -15.24 -15.98 -1.56
CA ASP A 132 -15.12 -16.95 -2.67
C ASP A 132 -13.65 -17.27 -3.03
N GLY A 133 -12.69 -16.62 -2.37
CA GLY A 133 -11.26 -16.78 -2.59
C GLY A 133 -10.70 -15.91 -3.71
N ILE A 134 -11.51 -15.05 -4.31
CA ILE A 134 -11.03 -14.06 -5.29
C ILE A 134 -10.27 -12.97 -4.54
N THR A 135 -9.11 -12.62 -5.06
CA THR A 135 -8.30 -11.50 -4.56
C THR A 135 -8.51 -10.30 -5.48
N GLU A 136 -8.97 -9.19 -4.90
CA GLU A 136 -9.08 -7.91 -5.58
C GLU A 136 -7.91 -7.01 -5.18
N GLU A 137 -7.31 -6.37 -6.17
CA GLU A 137 -6.29 -5.33 -5.95
C GLU A 137 -6.97 -3.99 -5.76
N ILE A 138 -6.59 -3.29 -4.71
CA ILE A 138 -7.11 -1.96 -4.37
C ILE A 138 -6.00 -0.94 -4.60
N CYS A 139 -6.31 0.08 -5.42
CA CYS A 139 -5.45 1.24 -5.60
C CYS A 139 -6.35 2.48 -5.69
N ILE A 140 -6.31 3.35 -4.69
CA ILE A 140 -7.13 4.57 -4.60
C ILE A 140 -6.20 5.75 -4.31
N GLY A 141 -6.26 6.79 -5.13
CA GLY A 141 -5.55 8.06 -4.90
C GLY A 141 -4.28 8.26 -5.72
N GLU A 142 -3.99 7.38 -6.69
CA GLU A 142 -2.82 7.50 -7.57
C GLU A 142 -3.16 8.11 -8.94
N ASP A 143 -4.34 7.87 -9.44
CA ASP A 143 -4.76 8.42 -10.71
C ASP A 143 -5.20 9.87 -10.56
N LYS A 144 -5.07 10.64 -11.64
CA LYS A 144 -5.33 12.10 -11.63
C LYS A 144 -6.76 12.46 -11.20
N ASP A 145 -7.70 11.58 -11.50
CA ASP A 145 -9.12 11.78 -11.23
C ASP A 145 -9.59 11.07 -9.96
N ASP A 146 -8.68 10.35 -9.28
CA ASP A 146 -8.98 9.68 -8.03
C ASP A 146 -9.12 10.68 -6.87
N PRO A 147 -10.01 10.40 -5.91
CA PRO A 147 -9.98 11.08 -4.64
C PRO A 147 -8.73 10.68 -3.86
N VAL A 148 -8.08 11.67 -3.25
CA VAL A 148 -7.01 11.40 -2.27
C VAL A 148 -7.59 11.39 -0.86
N VAL A 149 -6.96 10.63 0.02
CA VAL A 149 -7.25 10.61 1.45
C VAL A 149 -6.17 11.38 2.20
N PHE A 150 -6.43 11.78 3.44
CA PHE A 150 -5.47 12.54 4.24
C PHE A 150 -5.78 12.41 5.72
N ILE A 151 -4.79 12.70 6.55
CA ILE A 151 -4.98 12.86 7.99
C ILE A 151 -5.20 14.35 8.26
N SER A 152 -6.31 14.70 8.91
CA SER A 152 -6.63 16.09 9.24
C SER A 152 -5.73 16.61 10.36
N ASP A 153 -5.48 17.92 10.37
CA ASP A 153 -4.78 18.61 11.43
C ASP A 153 -5.59 19.83 11.92
N LEU A 154 -5.27 20.30 13.10
CA LEU A 154 -5.91 21.47 13.69
C LEU A 154 -5.44 22.76 13.03
N LEU A 155 -6.37 23.68 12.83
CA LEU A 155 -6.02 25.04 12.45
C LEU A 155 -5.22 25.73 13.56
N PRO A 156 -4.35 26.72 13.23
CA PRO A 156 -3.52 27.41 14.22
C PRO A 156 -4.27 27.96 15.43
N HIS A 157 -5.49 28.44 15.20
CA HIS A 157 -6.36 28.98 16.28
C HIS A 157 -6.84 27.93 17.29
N LEU A 158 -6.78 26.64 16.93
CA LEU A 158 -7.25 25.51 17.75
C LEU A 158 -6.08 24.64 18.24
N SER A 159 -4.86 24.91 17.80
CA SER A 159 -3.69 24.05 18.02
C SER A 159 -2.75 24.55 19.10
N GLN A 160 -3.15 25.48 19.97
CA GLN A 160 -2.26 26.09 20.97
C GLN A 160 -1.59 25.01 21.86
N GLU A 161 -2.39 24.11 22.44
CA GLU A 161 -1.84 23.02 23.28
C GLU A 161 -0.95 22.05 22.48
N GLN A 162 -1.27 21.83 21.19
CA GLN A 162 -0.48 21.00 20.30
C GLN A 162 0.89 21.63 20.02
N GLN A 163 0.94 22.95 19.82
CA GLN A 163 2.18 23.66 19.52
C GLN A 163 3.17 23.72 20.70
N GLU A 164 2.69 23.53 21.91
CA GLU A 164 3.52 23.46 23.12
C GLU A 164 4.19 22.08 23.33
N LYS A 165 3.74 21.05 22.59
CA LYS A 165 4.26 19.68 22.70
C LYS A 165 5.57 19.51 21.91
N LYS A 166 6.37 18.53 22.33
CA LYS A 166 7.49 18.07 21.53
C LYS A 166 7.00 17.40 20.25
N ALA A 167 7.77 17.48 19.19
CA ALA A 167 7.41 16.89 17.89
C ALA A 167 7.04 15.39 17.98
N SER A 168 7.68 14.63 18.89
CA SER A 168 7.38 13.22 19.12
C SER A 168 6.04 12.97 19.81
N GLU A 169 5.47 13.99 20.44
CA GLU A 169 4.25 13.93 21.27
C GLU A 169 3.05 14.62 20.59
N LEU A 170 3.27 15.27 19.42
CA LEU A 170 2.23 16.00 18.69
C LEU A 170 1.02 15.13 18.35
N PHE A 171 1.28 13.93 17.84
CA PHE A 171 0.24 12.98 17.46
C PHE A 171 0.44 11.65 18.17
N GLY A 172 -0.63 11.13 18.77
CA GLY A 172 -0.69 9.75 19.25
C GLY A 172 -0.61 8.77 18.08
N GLY A 173 -0.19 7.53 18.33
CA GLY A 173 -0.19 6.50 17.30
C GLY A 173 -1.60 6.18 16.79
N GLU A 174 -2.57 6.20 17.69
CA GLU A 174 -4.00 5.96 17.40
C GLU A 174 -4.76 7.22 16.92
N ALA A 175 -4.07 8.32 16.61
CA ALA A 175 -4.67 9.56 16.13
C ALA A 175 -4.35 9.83 14.65
N LEU A 176 -3.95 8.78 13.92
CA LEU A 176 -3.60 8.87 12.50
C LEU A 176 -4.72 8.35 11.59
N ASP A 177 -5.98 8.48 12.04
CA ASP A 177 -7.13 8.08 11.24
C ASP A 177 -7.25 8.95 9.99
N ILE A 178 -7.48 8.30 8.87
CA ILE A 178 -7.59 8.99 7.59
C ILE A 178 -9.03 9.42 7.31
N VAL A 179 -9.19 10.65 6.85
CA VAL A 179 -10.45 11.16 6.31
C VAL A 179 -10.70 10.48 4.96
N PHE A 180 -11.80 9.72 4.89
CA PHE A 180 -12.15 8.91 3.71
C PHE A 180 -13.40 9.42 2.98
N GLY A 181 -14.24 10.22 3.63
CA GLY A 181 -15.40 10.82 3.00
C GLY A 181 -16.06 11.88 3.87
N ASN A 182 -16.70 12.87 3.25
CA ASN A 182 -17.34 13.98 3.96
C ASN A 182 -18.66 14.44 3.34
N ARG A 183 -19.22 13.68 2.40
CA ARG A 183 -20.49 14.01 1.77
C ARG A 183 -21.37 12.78 1.62
N PRO A 184 -22.59 12.80 2.22
CA PRO A 184 -23.60 11.82 1.88
C PRO A 184 -24.11 12.09 0.47
N MET A 185 -24.26 11.09 -0.37
CA MET A 185 -25.03 11.24 -1.62
C MET A 185 -26.51 11.12 -1.29
N VAL A 186 -27.16 12.26 -1.08
CA VAL A 186 -28.62 12.33 -0.91
C VAL A 186 -29.28 12.14 -2.27
N LYS A 187 -29.98 11.03 -2.48
CA LYS A 187 -30.92 10.93 -3.61
C LYS A 187 -32.04 11.93 -3.39
N LYS A 188 -32.28 12.80 -4.38
CA LYS A 188 -33.44 13.71 -4.35
C LYS A 188 -34.72 12.89 -4.11
N GLY A 189 -35.32 13.05 -2.94
CA GLY A 189 -36.59 12.40 -2.54
C GLY A 189 -36.51 11.53 -1.28
N ASP A 190 -35.34 11.23 -0.73
CA ASP A 190 -35.21 10.53 0.55
C ASP A 190 -35.28 11.55 1.71
N GLU A 191 -36.45 11.65 2.37
CA GLU A 191 -36.68 12.51 3.54
C GLU A 191 -36.18 11.89 4.86
N LYS A 192 -35.53 10.71 4.82
CA LYS A 192 -35.01 10.10 6.04
C LYS A 192 -33.49 10.37 6.12
N GLU A 193 -33.11 11.13 7.14
CA GLU A 193 -31.71 11.18 7.56
C GLU A 193 -31.26 9.76 7.92
N GLU A 194 -30.50 9.16 7.04
CA GLU A 194 -29.86 7.86 7.27
C GLU A 194 -28.77 8.07 8.33
N LYS A 195 -28.83 7.33 9.41
CA LYS A 195 -27.78 7.34 10.42
C LYS A 195 -26.48 6.83 9.76
N GLU A 196 -25.38 7.56 9.93
CA GLU A 196 -24.09 7.26 9.27
C GLU A 196 -24.18 7.27 7.73
N ALA A 197 -24.81 8.30 7.17
CA ALA A 197 -25.09 8.42 5.73
C ALA A 197 -23.81 8.51 4.87
N VAL A 198 -22.72 9.07 5.40
CA VAL A 198 -21.43 9.15 4.70
C VAL A 198 -20.78 7.77 4.67
N LYS A 199 -20.77 7.05 5.80
CA LYS A 199 -20.27 5.67 5.87
C LYS A 199 -21.03 4.76 4.91
N ALA A 200 -22.37 4.83 4.92
CA ALA A 200 -23.21 4.05 4.02
C ALA A 200 -22.90 4.34 2.54
N GLN A 201 -22.61 5.59 2.20
CA GLN A 201 -22.22 5.96 0.85
C GLN A 201 -20.86 5.39 0.46
N ILE A 202 -19.87 5.44 1.35
CA ILE A 202 -18.55 4.87 1.10
C ILE A 202 -18.66 3.36 0.85
N LEU A 203 -19.43 2.63 1.66
CA LEU A 203 -19.65 1.19 1.47
C LEU A 203 -20.27 0.88 0.11
N ARG A 204 -21.24 1.70 -0.34
CA ARG A 204 -21.82 1.55 -1.70
C ARG A 204 -20.79 1.76 -2.80
N LEU A 205 -19.92 2.76 -2.68
CA LEU A 205 -18.86 3.02 -3.65
C LEU A 205 -17.84 1.87 -3.68
N LEU A 206 -17.45 1.33 -2.54
CA LEU A 206 -16.56 0.18 -2.46
C LEU A 206 -17.20 -1.08 -3.08
N GLU A 207 -18.51 -1.28 -2.88
CA GLU A 207 -19.24 -2.38 -3.51
C GLU A 207 -19.34 -2.18 -5.03
N GLU A 208 -19.63 -0.97 -5.50
CA GLU A 208 -19.74 -0.66 -6.94
C GLU A 208 -18.39 -0.77 -7.69
N MET A 209 -17.30 -0.31 -7.08
CA MET A 209 -15.98 -0.27 -7.73
C MET A 209 -15.19 -1.58 -7.60
N TYR A 210 -15.28 -2.23 -6.45
CA TYR A 210 -14.44 -3.37 -6.10
C TYR A 210 -15.23 -4.60 -5.66
N ASP A 211 -16.58 -4.55 -5.73
CA ASP A 211 -17.44 -5.61 -5.20
C ASP A 211 -17.07 -5.97 -3.74
N MET A 212 -16.69 -4.96 -2.95
CA MET A 212 -16.20 -5.07 -1.58
C MET A 212 -17.26 -4.67 -0.58
N LYS A 213 -17.48 -5.51 0.42
CA LYS A 213 -18.40 -5.27 1.54
C LYS A 213 -17.62 -4.93 2.82
N GLU A 214 -18.32 -4.38 3.82
CA GLU A 214 -17.70 -4.03 5.11
C GLU A 214 -17.00 -5.23 5.77
N GLU A 215 -17.57 -6.43 5.66
CA GLU A 215 -16.98 -7.66 6.23
C GLU A 215 -15.66 -8.06 5.55
N ASP A 216 -15.41 -7.63 4.31
CA ASP A 216 -14.20 -7.98 3.56
C ASP A 216 -12.96 -7.23 4.08
N PHE A 217 -13.14 -6.16 4.87
CA PHE A 217 -12.02 -5.54 5.59
C PHE A 217 -11.31 -6.51 6.55
N LEU A 218 -12.00 -7.54 7.04
CA LEU A 218 -11.39 -8.56 7.92
C LEU A 218 -10.31 -9.40 7.22
N SER A 219 -10.39 -9.53 5.91
CA SER A 219 -9.46 -10.28 5.06
C SER A 219 -8.69 -9.37 4.11
N ALA A 220 -8.75 -8.07 4.34
CA ALA A 220 -8.02 -7.07 3.59
C ALA A 220 -6.62 -6.84 4.18
N GLU A 221 -5.69 -6.55 3.31
CA GLU A 221 -4.40 -6.00 3.63
C GLU A 221 -4.26 -4.70 2.84
N LEU A 222 -4.63 -3.61 3.48
CA LEU A 222 -4.67 -2.28 2.89
C LEU A 222 -3.67 -1.37 3.61
N GLU A 223 -2.81 -0.76 2.83
CA GLU A 223 -1.71 0.08 3.24
C GLU A 223 -1.93 1.50 2.73
N VAL A 224 -1.71 2.47 3.59
CA VAL A 224 -1.81 3.89 3.24
C VAL A 224 -0.41 4.46 3.10
N VAL A 225 -0.15 5.04 1.95
CA VAL A 225 1.17 5.55 1.54
C VAL A 225 1.06 6.97 0.98
N PRO A 226 2.13 7.76 0.91
CA PRO A 226 2.10 9.04 0.23
C PRO A 226 1.69 8.90 -1.23
N ALA A 227 0.65 9.64 -1.65
CA ALA A 227 0.17 9.65 -3.02
C ALA A 227 1.16 10.36 -3.96
N GLY A 228 1.10 10.00 -5.25
CA GLY A 228 1.84 10.64 -6.30
C GLY A 228 3.14 9.94 -6.68
N LYS A 229 3.82 10.50 -7.66
CA LYS A 229 4.97 9.89 -8.32
C LYS A 229 6.29 10.37 -7.75
N ALA A 230 7.33 9.53 -7.87
CA ALA A 230 8.70 9.90 -7.56
C ALA A 230 9.14 11.10 -8.39
N LEU A 231 9.84 12.04 -7.75
CA LEU A 231 10.34 13.26 -8.37
C LEU A 231 11.87 13.27 -8.36
N SER A 232 12.46 13.71 -9.47
CA SER A 232 13.90 13.92 -9.54
C SER A 232 14.23 15.39 -9.22
N LEU A 233 15.12 15.60 -8.25
CA LEU A 233 15.64 16.93 -7.93
C LEU A 233 16.61 17.49 -9.00
N ILE A 234 17.12 16.64 -9.88
CA ILE A 234 18.10 17.03 -10.91
C ILE A 234 17.42 17.69 -12.12
N HIS A 235 16.13 17.48 -12.30
CA HIS A 235 15.35 17.93 -13.46
C HIS A 235 14.42 19.12 -13.17
N ILE A 236 14.68 19.83 -12.09
CA ILE A 236 13.96 21.08 -11.77
C ILE A 236 14.54 22.24 -12.56
#